data_e61d1e9533e117bf040b68296d4a35f9
#
_entry.id   e61d1e9533e117bf040b68296d4a35f9
#
_cell.length_a   1.000
_cell.length_b   1.000
_cell.length_c   1.000
_cell.angle_alpha   90.00
_cell.angle_beta   90.00
_cell.angle_gamma   90.00
#
_symmetry.space_group_name_H-M   'P 1'
#
loop_
_entity.id
_entity.type
_entity.pdbx_description
1 polymer ?
#
loop_
_entity_poly.entity_id
_entity_poly.type
_entity_poly.pdbx_seq_one_letter_code
_entity_poly.pdbx_strand_id
1 'polypeptide(L)'
;MKDINTNIGFVGVGNLGRHAIFGLKDSYSISASDPIQNEEIKKLGISYQTIEDLCKNSDVIFLTIKPNKAEEVLNKIRDLIEDKLIISFIAGMSLKKLETLLSTSNVIRAMPSLGISSGVSPIAVCSAKKIENNIGETILNK
;
A
#
# COMPACT_ATOMS: atom_id res chain seq x y z
N MET A 1 -8.48 8.71 16.77
CA MET A 1 -7.12 9.14 17.12
C MET A 1 -6.13 8.68 16.08
N LYS A 2 -5.19 9.54 15.70
CA LYS A 2 -4.18 9.19 14.69
C LYS A 2 -3.08 8.30 15.28
N ASP A 3 -2.77 7.21 14.59
CA ASP A 3 -1.64 6.37 14.95
C ASP A 3 -0.37 6.93 14.32
N ILE A 4 0.34 7.74 15.06
CA ILE A 4 1.56 8.42 14.58
C ILE A 4 2.77 7.49 14.56
N ASN A 5 2.65 6.29 15.15
CA ASN A 5 3.75 5.33 15.20
C ASN A 5 3.79 4.42 13.98
N THR A 6 2.72 4.41 13.17
CA THR A 6 2.68 3.60 11.96
C THR A 6 2.77 4.50 10.74
N ASN A 7 3.81 4.29 9.95
CA ASN A 7 4.03 5.04 8.71
C ASN A 7 3.58 4.18 7.53
N ILE A 8 2.70 4.72 6.71
CA ILE A 8 2.17 4.04 5.53
C ILE A 8 2.69 4.70 4.28
N GLY A 9 3.30 3.91 3.41
CA GLY A 9 3.77 4.39 2.13
C GLY A 9 2.93 3.83 0.98
N PHE A 10 2.62 4.68 0.01
CA PHE A 10 1.89 4.27 -1.19
C PHE A 10 2.81 4.29 -2.40
N VAL A 11 3.04 3.14 -2.98
CA VAL A 11 3.77 3.01 -4.24
C VAL A 11 2.73 3.03 -5.36
N GLY A 12 2.68 4.15 -6.06
CA GLY A 12 1.63 4.40 -7.04
C GLY A 12 0.44 5.12 -6.41
N VAL A 13 -0.03 6.19 -7.06
CA VAL A 13 -1.18 6.98 -6.58
C VAL A 13 -2.15 7.20 -7.73
N GLY A 14 -2.78 6.11 -8.15
CA GLY A 14 -3.90 6.18 -9.12
C GLY A 14 -5.22 6.30 -8.37
N ASN A 15 -6.30 5.89 -9.00
CA ASN A 15 -7.64 6.00 -8.39
C ASN A 15 -7.75 5.23 -7.08
N LEU A 16 -7.29 3.99 -7.06
CA LEU A 16 -7.34 3.17 -5.84
C LEU A 16 -6.45 3.74 -4.75
N GLY A 17 -5.25 4.17 -5.09
CA GLY A 17 -4.33 4.77 -4.13
C GLY A 17 -4.91 6.02 -3.50
N ARG A 18 -5.52 6.89 -4.31
CA ARG A 18 -6.16 8.10 -3.79
C ARG A 18 -7.29 7.80 -2.84
N HIS A 19 -8.17 6.85 -3.20
CA HIS A 19 -9.28 6.46 -2.32
C HIS A 19 -8.77 5.92 -0.99
N ALA A 20 -7.76 5.08 -1.02
CA ALA A 20 -7.18 4.53 0.20
C ALA A 20 -6.54 5.61 1.05
N ILE A 21 -5.83 6.55 0.44
CA ILE A 21 -5.22 7.68 1.14
C ILE A 21 -6.29 8.51 1.85
N PHE A 22 -7.39 8.84 1.17
CA PHE A 22 -8.46 9.61 1.78
C PHE A 22 -9.07 8.88 2.98
N GLY A 23 -9.17 7.56 2.91
CA GLY A 23 -9.69 6.76 4.02
C GLY A 23 -8.76 6.64 5.21
N LEU A 24 -7.46 6.79 5.01
CA LEU A 24 -6.45 6.53 6.03
C LEU A 24 -5.74 7.78 6.54
N LYS A 25 -5.83 8.89 5.84
CA LYS A 25 -5.03 10.09 6.13
C LYS A 25 -5.19 10.67 7.53
N ASP A 26 -6.35 10.49 8.13
CA ASP A 26 -6.63 11.02 9.46
C ASP A 26 -6.21 10.07 10.57
N SER A 27 -5.88 8.83 10.24
CA SER A 27 -5.53 7.79 11.21
C SER A 27 -4.05 7.42 11.20
N TYR A 28 -3.35 7.68 10.11
CA TYR A 28 -1.95 7.26 9.95
C TYR A 28 -1.11 8.34 9.27
N SER A 29 0.19 8.26 9.47
CA SER A 29 1.14 9.08 8.73
C SER A 29 1.37 8.46 7.35
N ILE A 30 1.16 9.24 6.29
CA ILE A 30 1.18 8.74 4.92
C ILE A 30 2.23 9.45 4.08
N SER A 31 2.94 8.69 3.25
CA SER A 31 3.81 9.20 2.21
C SER A 31 3.48 8.49 0.89
N ALA A 32 3.95 9.05 -0.21
CA ALA A 32 3.65 8.52 -1.53
C ALA A 32 4.88 8.55 -2.44
N SER A 33 4.90 7.64 -3.41
CA SER A 33 5.90 7.63 -4.47
C SER A 33 5.19 7.34 -5.79
N ASP A 34 5.31 8.25 -6.74
CA ASP A 34 4.69 8.11 -8.05
C ASP A 34 5.43 9.03 -9.01
N PRO A 35 5.72 8.61 -10.26
CA PRO A 35 6.33 9.49 -11.24
C PRO A 35 5.49 10.73 -11.52
N ILE A 36 4.18 10.63 -11.35
CA ILE A 36 3.26 11.75 -11.54
C ILE A 36 2.70 12.15 -10.17
N GLN A 37 3.03 13.38 -9.74
CA GLN A 37 2.57 13.87 -8.45
C GLN A 37 1.19 14.52 -8.59
N ASN A 38 0.26 14.05 -7.76
CA ASN A 38 -1.11 14.54 -7.74
C ASN A 38 -1.23 15.75 -6.82
N GLU A 39 -1.75 16.86 -7.33
CA GLU A 39 -1.87 18.09 -6.55
C GLU A 39 -2.84 17.98 -5.38
N GLU A 40 -3.91 17.22 -5.54
CA GLU A 40 -4.85 16.96 -4.45
C GLU A 40 -4.17 16.29 -3.27
N ILE A 41 -3.33 15.31 -3.55
CA ILE A 41 -2.59 14.58 -2.53
C ILE A 41 -1.57 15.51 -1.86
N LYS A 42 -0.89 16.33 -2.63
CA LYS A 42 0.06 17.31 -2.08
C LYS A 42 -0.62 18.30 -1.15
N LYS A 43 -1.83 18.74 -1.49
CA LYS A 43 -2.61 19.68 -0.67
C LYS A 43 -3.00 19.10 0.67
N LEU A 44 -3.04 17.78 0.79
CA LEU A 44 -3.32 17.11 2.07
C LEU A 44 -2.10 17.09 2.99
N GLY A 45 -0.96 17.61 2.53
CA GLY A 45 0.27 17.58 3.31
C GLY A 45 1.03 16.26 3.20
N ILE A 46 0.64 15.41 2.26
CA ILE A 46 1.29 14.13 2.05
C ILE A 46 2.55 14.33 1.23
N SER A 47 3.65 13.82 1.74
CA SER A 47 4.97 13.96 1.15
C SER A 47 5.18 12.94 0.03
N TYR A 48 5.60 13.42 -1.14
CA TYR A 48 6.07 12.53 -2.20
C TYR A 48 7.57 12.28 -1.99
N GLN A 49 7.95 11.02 -2.04
CA GLN A 49 9.33 10.58 -1.81
C GLN A 49 9.81 9.70 -2.95
N THR A 50 11.12 9.49 -3.04
CA THR A 50 11.63 8.46 -3.92
C THR A 50 11.15 7.11 -3.41
N ILE A 51 11.11 6.12 -4.30
CA ILE A 51 10.65 4.80 -3.90
C ILE A 51 11.58 4.18 -2.85
N GLU A 52 12.85 4.47 -2.92
CA GLU A 52 13.85 4.00 -1.96
C GLU A 52 13.60 4.59 -0.57
N ASP A 53 13.42 5.90 -0.49
CA ASP A 53 13.16 6.58 0.79
C ASP A 53 11.82 6.15 1.37
N LEU A 54 10.82 6.01 0.52
CA LEU A 54 9.49 5.57 0.96
C LEU A 54 9.56 4.18 1.60
N CYS A 55 10.22 3.24 0.95
CA CYS A 55 10.36 1.89 1.49
C CYS A 55 11.11 1.87 2.82
N LYS A 56 12.15 2.68 2.92
CA LYS A 56 12.95 2.78 4.14
C LYS A 56 12.15 3.36 5.30
N ASN A 57 11.32 4.36 5.02
CA ASN A 57 10.62 5.12 6.06
C ASN A 57 9.23 4.58 6.40
N SER A 58 8.75 3.57 5.69
CA SER A 58 7.39 3.04 5.89
C SER A 58 7.42 1.74 6.65
N ASP A 59 6.38 1.52 7.46
CA ASP A 59 6.15 0.24 8.15
C ASP A 59 5.22 -0.65 7.33
N VAL A 60 4.28 -0.02 6.66
CA VAL A 60 3.32 -0.68 5.78
C VAL A 60 3.40 -0.03 4.41
N ILE A 61 3.47 -0.84 3.38
CA ILE A 61 3.58 -0.35 2.01
C ILE A 61 2.41 -0.86 1.18
N PHE A 62 1.63 0.08 0.64
CA PHE A 62 0.55 -0.22 -0.29
C PHE A 62 1.06 -0.19 -1.71
N LEU A 63 0.74 -1.24 -2.46
CA LEU A 63 1.07 -1.32 -3.88
C LEU A 63 -0.21 -1.03 -4.68
N THR A 64 -0.29 0.18 -5.22
CA THR A 64 -1.45 0.61 -5.99
C THR A 64 -1.03 1.01 -7.42
N ILE A 65 -0.08 0.27 -7.96
CA ILE A 65 0.44 0.46 -9.31
C ILE A 65 -0.33 -0.37 -10.33
N LYS A 66 -0.24 0.01 -11.58
CA LYS A 66 -0.88 -0.73 -12.66
C LYS A 66 -0.16 -2.06 -12.90
N PRO A 67 -0.90 -3.11 -13.30
CA PRO A 67 -0.31 -4.44 -13.52
C PRO A 67 0.87 -4.45 -14.50
N ASN A 68 0.82 -3.63 -15.56
CA ASN A 68 1.89 -3.58 -16.56
C ASN A 68 3.18 -2.97 -16.05
N LYS A 69 3.15 -2.29 -14.90
CA LYS A 69 4.34 -1.72 -14.26
C LYS A 69 4.76 -2.50 -13.01
N ALA A 70 3.92 -3.41 -12.57
CA ALA A 70 4.10 -4.07 -11.28
C ALA A 70 5.41 -4.83 -11.17
N GLU A 71 5.72 -5.67 -12.13
CA GLU A 71 6.91 -6.53 -12.05
C GLU A 71 8.21 -5.72 -11.95
N GLU A 72 8.31 -4.67 -12.74
CA GLU A 72 9.45 -3.75 -12.72
C GLU A 72 9.62 -3.11 -11.34
N VAL A 73 8.53 -2.60 -10.80
CA VAL A 73 8.54 -1.93 -9.49
C VAL A 73 8.84 -2.93 -8.36
N LEU A 74 8.22 -4.09 -8.40
CA LEU A 74 8.44 -5.11 -7.36
C LEU A 74 9.89 -5.59 -7.33
N ASN A 75 10.50 -5.76 -8.49
CA ASN A 75 11.92 -6.11 -8.54
C ASN A 75 12.80 -5.01 -7.94
N LYS A 76 12.40 -3.76 -8.12
CA LYS A 76 13.14 -2.62 -7.60
C LYS A 76 13.09 -2.54 -6.07
N ILE A 77 11.94 -2.84 -5.47
CA ILE A 77 11.76 -2.69 -4.01
C ILE A 77 12.08 -3.96 -3.23
N ARG A 78 12.30 -5.06 -3.90
CA ARG A 78 12.49 -6.38 -3.29
C ARG A 78 13.49 -6.39 -2.12
N ASP A 79 14.61 -5.72 -2.27
CA ASP A 79 15.66 -5.71 -1.26
C ASP A 79 15.47 -4.62 -0.20
N LEU A 80 14.39 -3.85 -0.30
CA LEU A 80 14.13 -2.70 0.57
C LEU A 80 13.01 -2.94 1.57
N ILE A 81 12.36 -4.11 1.52
CA ILE A 81 11.10 -4.34 2.25
C ILE A 81 11.15 -5.49 3.24
N GLU A 82 12.34 -5.89 3.67
CA GLU A 82 12.54 -7.10 4.47
C GLU A 82 11.60 -7.19 5.68
N ASP A 83 11.48 -6.12 6.45
CA ASP A 83 10.66 -6.11 7.67
C ASP A 83 9.34 -5.36 7.50
N LYS A 84 8.90 -5.17 6.27
CA LYS A 84 7.71 -4.37 6.00
C LYS A 84 6.50 -5.25 5.73
N LEU A 85 5.32 -4.74 6.07
CA LEU A 85 4.07 -5.35 5.65
C LEU A 85 3.68 -4.77 4.30
N ILE A 86 3.39 -5.63 3.35
CA ILE A 86 3.00 -5.22 2.00
C ILE A 86 1.52 -5.50 1.81
N ILE A 87 0.78 -4.49 1.39
CA ILE A 87 -0.64 -4.64 1.04
C ILE A 87 -0.78 -4.33 -0.45
N SER A 88 -1.17 -5.33 -1.22
CA SER A 88 -1.26 -5.21 -2.67
C SER A 88 -2.69 -5.03 -3.15
N PHE A 89 -2.92 -3.99 -3.94
CA PHE A 89 -4.15 -3.77 -4.69
C PHE A 89 -3.92 -4.01 -6.19
N ILE A 90 -2.83 -4.65 -6.54
CA ILE A 90 -2.50 -4.89 -7.96
C ILE A 90 -3.47 -5.89 -8.55
N ALA A 91 -4.18 -5.50 -9.58
CA ALA A 91 -5.12 -6.38 -10.26
C ALA A 91 -4.39 -7.52 -10.98
N GLY A 92 -4.97 -8.71 -10.92
CA GLY A 92 -4.46 -9.86 -11.68
C GLY A 92 -3.17 -10.48 -11.19
N MET A 93 -2.66 -10.05 -10.04
CA MET A 93 -1.44 -10.62 -9.49
C MET A 93 -1.73 -11.43 -8.23
N SER A 94 -1.49 -12.73 -8.29
CA SER A 94 -1.78 -13.64 -7.18
C SER A 94 -0.85 -13.41 -5.99
N LEU A 95 -1.31 -13.85 -4.81
CA LEU A 95 -0.49 -13.79 -3.60
C LEU A 95 0.83 -14.54 -3.80
N LYS A 96 0.78 -15.72 -4.42
CA LYS A 96 1.98 -16.52 -4.66
C LYS A 96 2.99 -15.78 -5.54
N LYS A 97 2.52 -15.12 -6.59
CA LYS A 97 3.41 -14.36 -7.47
C LYS A 97 4.02 -13.18 -6.73
N LEU A 98 3.23 -12.49 -5.92
CA LEU A 98 3.72 -11.38 -5.09
C LEU A 98 4.81 -11.85 -4.13
N GLU A 99 4.57 -12.96 -3.44
CA GLU A 99 5.55 -13.51 -2.51
C GLU A 99 6.86 -13.90 -3.22
N THR A 100 6.73 -14.47 -4.41
CA THR A 100 7.89 -14.88 -5.20
C THR A 100 8.69 -13.66 -5.66
N LEU A 101 8.02 -12.66 -6.21
CA LEU A 101 8.69 -11.46 -6.73
C LEU A 101 9.32 -10.63 -5.62
N LEU A 102 8.68 -10.56 -4.46
CA LEU A 102 9.15 -9.75 -3.34
C LEU A 102 10.04 -10.53 -2.37
N SER A 103 10.14 -11.84 -2.52
CA SER A 103 10.88 -12.71 -1.61
C SER A 103 10.48 -12.53 -0.16
N THR A 104 9.19 -12.36 0.10
CA THR A 104 8.66 -12.21 1.45
C THR A 104 7.27 -12.83 1.53
N SER A 105 6.91 -13.28 2.74
CA SER A 105 5.56 -13.77 3.03
C SER A 105 4.73 -12.75 3.80
N ASN A 106 5.26 -11.56 4.07
CA ASN A 106 4.55 -10.48 4.73
C ASN A 106 3.72 -9.69 3.72
N VAL A 107 2.87 -10.37 2.98
CA VAL A 107 2.06 -9.76 1.92
C VAL A 107 0.59 -10.07 2.12
N ILE A 108 -0.22 -9.04 2.03
CA ILE A 108 -1.67 -9.16 1.99
C ILE A 108 -2.15 -8.72 0.62
N ARG A 109 -2.95 -9.54 -0.01
CA ARG A 109 -3.61 -9.16 -1.26
C ARG A 109 -5.03 -8.74 -0.93
N ALA A 110 -5.39 -7.54 -1.31
CA ALA A 110 -6.71 -6.98 -1.04
C ALA A 110 -7.33 -6.44 -2.33
N MET A 111 -8.65 -6.56 -2.43
CA MET A 111 -9.40 -6.08 -3.58
C MET A 111 -10.48 -5.11 -3.08
N PRO A 112 -10.20 -3.81 -3.04
CA PRO A 112 -11.19 -2.85 -2.55
C PRO A 112 -12.38 -2.73 -3.49
N SER A 113 -13.55 -2.43 -2.93
CA SER A 113 -14.75 -2.19 -3.71
C SER A 113 -14.76 -0.75 -4.22
N LEU A 114 -14.88 -0.59 -5.52
CA LEU A 114 -14.90 0.73 -6.13
C LEU A 114 -16.26 1.43 -6.00
N GLY A 115 -17.29 0.71 -5.55
CA GLY A 115 -18.61 1.27 -5.38
C GLY A 115 -18.82 2.07 -4.11
N ILE A 116 -17.84 2.11 -3.23
CA ILE A 116 -17.94 2.77 -1.94
C ILE A 116 -17.14 4.06 -1.96
N SER A 117 -17.81 5.17 -1.71
CA SER A 117 -17.20 6.50 -1.79
C SER A 117 -16.40 6.90 -0.57
N SER A 118 -16.53 6.19 0.54
CA SER A 118 -15.88 6.55 1.79
C SER A 118 -14.86 5.50 2.20
N GLY A 119 -13.60 5.74 1.82
CA GLY A 119 -12.51 4.89 2.24
C GLY A 119 -12.47 3.54 1.55
N VAL A 120 -11.72 2.62 2.12
CA VAL A 120 -11.52 1.29 1.56
C VAL A 120 -12.53 0.33 2.16
N SER A 121 -13.29 -0.33 1.30
CA SER A 121 -14.24 -1.34 1.75
C SER A 121 -13.50 -2.62 2.11
N PRO A 122 -13.89 -3.31 3.19
CA PRO A 122 -13.32 -4.61 3.50
C PRO A 122 -13.75 -5.62 2.45
N ILE A 123 -12.79 -6.33 1.88
CA ILE A 123 -13.06 -7.27 0.81
C ILE A 123 -12.19 -8.49 1.02
N ALA A 124 -12.07 -9.31 -0.01
CA ALA A 124 -11.23 -10.49 0.04
C ALA A 124 -9.79 -10.11 0.41
N VAL A 125 -9.34 -10.61 1.54
CA VAL A 125 -7.98 -10.40 2.02
C VAL A 125 -7.29 -11.75 2.12
N CYS A 126 -6.15 -11.89 1.48
CA CYS A 126 -5.34 -13.09 1.52
C CYS A 126 -3.96 -12.79 2.07
N SER A 127 -3.50 -13.60 3.02
CA SER A 127 -2.16 -13.46 3.55
C SER A 127 -1.62 -14.82 3.97
N ALA A 128 -0.31 -14.99 3.86
CA ALA A 128 0.36 -16.20 4.32
C ALA A 128 0.56 -16.19 5.84
N LYS A 129 0.50 -15.02 6.48
CA LYS A 129 0.72 -14.88 7.92
C LYS A 129 -0.47 -14.28 8.62
N LYS A 130 -0.99 -14.95 9.64
CA LYS A 130 -2.13 -14.48 10.41
C LYS A 130 -1.83 -13.23 11.23
N ILE A 131 -0.62 -13.09 11.74
CA ILE A 131 -0.26 -11.94 12.58
C ILE A 131 -0.31 -10.65 11.76
N GLU A 132 0.26 -10.66 10.59
CA GLU A 132 0.23 -9.53 9.67
C GLU A 132 -1.18 -9.24 9.18
N ASN A 133 -2.01 -10.28 9.08
CA ASN A 133 -3.42 -10.12 8.74
C ASN A 133 -4.15 -9.23 9.73
N ASN A 134 -3.89 -9.40 11.02
CA ASN A 134 -4.56 -8.60 12.04
C ASN A 134 -4.24 -7.11 11.88
N ILE A 135 -3.00 -6.77 11.59
CA ILE A 135 -2.58 -5.39 11.33
C ILE A 135 -3.22 -4.89 10.04
N GLY A 136 -3.16 -5.69 8.99
CA GLY A 136 -3.73 -5.33 7.70
C GLY A 136 -5.23 -5.13 7.77
N GLU A 137 -5.94 -5.99 8.46
CA GLU A 137 -7.37 -5.87 8.63
C GLU A 137 -7.74 -4.61 9.40
N THR A 138 -6.97 -4.26 10.43
CA THR A 138 -7.19 -3.03 11.17
C THR A 138 -7.06 -1.81 10.26
N ILE A 139 -6.04 -1.79 9.41
CA ILE A 139 -5.83 -0.70 8.47
C ILE A 139 -6.94 -0.67 7.41
N LEU A 140 -7.27 -1.82 6.84
CA LEU A 140 -8.24 -1.90 5.74
C LEU A 140 -9.69 -1.62 6.19
N ASN A 141 -9.98 -1.78 7.46
CA ASN A 141 -11.32 -1.51 8.00
C ASN A 141 -11.49 -0.07 8.50
N LYS A 142 -10.52 0.78 8.30
CA LYS A 142 -10.64 2.22 8.56
C LYS A 142 -11.30 2.94 7.36
#